data_b1a45a14c6533b05826a16c9afa37f60
#
_entry.id   b1a45a14c6533b05826a16c9afa37f60
#
_cell.length_a   1.000
_cell.length_b   1.000
_cell.length_c   1.000
_cell.angle_alpha   90.00
_cell.angle_beta   90.00
_cell.angle_gamma   90.00
#
_symmetry.space_group_name_H-M   'P 1'
#
loop_
_entity.id
_entity.type
_entity.pdbx_description
1 polymer ?
#
loop_
_entity_poly.entity_id
_entity_poly.type
_entity_poly.pdbx_seq_one_letter_code
_entity_poly.pdbx_strand_id
1 'polypeptide(L)'
;MAHSPLTVGSGDHHVLALHGWFGSARGWGSLPDYLDGSAFTYVFMDLRGYGDRQQAGGEFTKASHQVLLQAPDRVRKLVGINPVPATSVPMDEQGWALFSGAAAQAGNRAAIIDFTTGNKLSKTFIDQVVRHSLDHSSVGAFGAYLRSWATDDFSSSLKPDHATPVKVIVGETDPALSAAVMEQTWLVFFPGAELTVLANGGHYPMFETPVALATCIEEFLGRE
;
A
#
# COMPACT_ATOMS: atom_id res chain seq x y z
N MET A 1 8.70 -14.66 20.77
CA MET A 1 9.79 -13.67 20.60
C MET A 1 9.15 -12.39 20.10
N ALA A 2 9.54 -11.23 20.62
CA ALA A 2 9.05 -9.95 20.10
C ALA A 2 9.62 -9.78 18.68
N HIS A 3 8.75 -9.64 17.67
CA HIS A 3 9.15 -9.42 16.30
C HIS A 3 9.57 -7.95 16.18
N SER A 4 10.83 -7.70 15.89
CA SER A 4 11.33 -6.33 15.68
C SER A 4 10.98 -5.89 14.26
N PRO A 5 10.37 -4.71 14.09
CA PRO A 5 10.15 -4.15 12.76
C PRO A 5 11.47 -3.90 12.04
N LEU A 6 11.44 -3.91 10.71
CA LEU A 6 12.59 -3.46 9.93
C LEU A 6 12.69 -1.93 10.08
N THR A 7 13.84 -1.45 10.56
CA THR A 7 14.09 -0.01 10.72
C THR A 7 15.21 0.44 9.79
N VAL A 8 15.02 1.56 9.11
CA VAL A 8 16.00 2.20 8.22
C VAL A 8 16.18 3.64 8.66
N GLY A 9 17.43 4.03 8.90
CA GLY A 9 17.79 5.37 9.34
C GLY A 9 17.69 5.58 10.86
N SER A 10 18.06 6.80 11.27
CA SER A 10 18.07 7.25 12.67
C SER A 10 17.75 8.73 12.83
N GLY A 11 17.18 9.35 11.79
CA GLY A 11 16.77 10.76 11.82
C GLY A 11 15.53 11.00 12.69
N ASP A 12 15.30 12.26 13.03
CA ASP A 12 14.25 12.68 13.97
C ASP A 12 12.83 12.58 13.41
N HIS A 13 12.67 12.51 12.08
CA HIS A 13 11.37 12.34 11.44
C HIS A 13 10.99 10.86 11.37
N HIS A 14 10.06 10.45 12.23
CA HIS A 14 9.59 9.06 12.26
C HIS A 14 8.51 8.80 11.21
N VAL A 15 8.72 7.77 10.38
CA VAL A 15 7.82 7.33 9.31
C VAL A 15 7.39 5.90 9.55
N LEU A 16 6.09 5.67 9.68
CA LEU A 16 5.51 4.32 9.73
C LEU A 16 5.16 3.88 8.30
N ALA A 17 5.83 2.84 7.80
CA ALA A 17 5.57 2.25 6.50
C ALA A 17 4.73 0.97 6.63
N LEU A 18 3.53 0.99 6.04
CA LEU A 18 2.60 -0.13 6.02
C LEU A 18 2.52 -0.70 4.61
N HIS A 19 2.79 -1.98 4.46
CA HIS A 19 2.79 -2.66 3.17
C HIS A 19 1.37 -2.89 2.63
N GLY A 20 1.26 -3.08 1.30
CA GLY A 20 0.02 -3.46 0.62
C GLY A 20 -0.31 -4.94 0.72
N TRP A 21 -1.38 -5.34 0.05
CA TRP A 21 -2.00 -6.68 0.13
C TRP A 21 -1.07 -7.84 -0.24
N PHE A 22 -0.14 -7.65 -1.18
CA PHE A 22 0.86 -8.64 -1.62
C PHE A 22 2.20 -8.54 -0.89
N GLY A 23 2.37 -7.57 0.01
CA GLY A 23 3.65 -7.21 0.61
C GLY A 23 3.92 -7.83 1.98
N SER A 24 4.98 -7.34 2.59
CA SER A 24 5.36 -7.54 4.00
C SER A 24 6.29 -6.39 4.41
N ALA A 25 6.70 -6.32 5.68
CA ALA A 25 7.70 -5.35 6.15
C ALA A 25 9.03 -5.43 5.36
N ARG A 26 9.34 -6.59 4.78
CA ARG A 26 10.56 -6.81 3.97
C ARG A 26 10.29 -6.84 2.46
N GLY A 27 9.08 -6.56 2.03
CA GLY A 27 8.62 -6.63 0.64
C GLY A 27 8.61 -5.28 -0.08
N TRP A 28 9.60 -4.43 0.14
CA TRP A 28 9.68 -3.10 -0.44
C TRP A 28 10.74 -2.96 -1.55
N GLY A 29 11.22 -4.11 -2.09
CA GLY A 29 12.26 -4.12 -3.10
C GLY A 29 13.51 -3.39 -2.66
N SER A 30 14.09 -2.59 -3.55
CA SER A 30 15.26 -1.74 -3.25
C SER A 30 14.91 -0.33 -2.74
N LEU A 31 13.61 0.00 -2.55
CA LEU A 31 13.22 1.31 -2.04
C LEU A 31 13.97 1.70 -0.75
N PRO A 32 14.16 0.81 0.24
CA PRO A 32 14.88 1.16 1.47
C PRO A 32 16.32 1.63 1.25
N ASP A 33 16.98 1.23 0.14
CA ASP A 33 18.36 1.61 -0.18
C ASP A 33 18.47 3.07 -0.66
N TYR A 34 17.36 3.70 -1.03
CA TYR A 34 17.29 5.07 -1.55
C TYR A 34 16.69 6.07 -0.57
N LEU A 35 16.35 5.64 0.65
CA LEU A 35 15.76 6.50 1.67
C LEU A 35 16.84 7.24 2.47
N ASP A 36 16.62 8.53 2.74
CA ASP A 36 17.51 9.33 3.59
C ASP A 36 17.35 8.97 5.07
N GLY A 37 18.16 8.01 5.51
CA GLY A 37 18.20 7.59 6.90
C GLY A 37 18.82 8.60 7.87
N SER A 38 19.38 9.73 7.38
CA SER A 38 19.91 10.78 8.24
C SER A 38 18.82 11.75 8.71
N ALA A 39 17.86 12.06 7.85
CA ALA A 39 16.72 12.92 8.17
C ALA A 39 15.54 12.13 8.77
N PHE A 40 15.36 10.89 8.35
CA PHE A 40 14.19 10.07 8.69
C PHE A 40 14.57 8.79 9.43
N THR A 41 13.63 8.30 10.22
CA THR A 41 13.61 6.93 10.77
C THR A 41 12.37 6.23 10.23
N TYR A 42 12.56 5.33 9.25
CA TYR A 42 11.50 4.54 8.67
C TYR A 42 11.31 3.24 9.44
N VAL A 43 10.08 2.95 9.85
CA VAL A 43 9.70 1.72 10.53
C VAL A 43 8.74 0.94 9.64
N PHE A 44 9.22 -0.13 9.03
CA PHE A 44 8.44 -1.03 8.19
C PHE A 44 7.81 -2.11 9.06
N MET A 45 6.47 -2.14 9.10
CA MET A 45 5.73 -3.06 9.95
C MET A 45 4.99 -4.11 9.12
N ASP A 46 5.01 -5.35 9.60
CA ASP A 46 4.09 -6.37 9.11
C ASP A 46 2.68 -6.10 9.63
N LEU A 47 1.73 -6.11 8.72
CA LEU A 47 0.32 -6.17 9.08
C LEU A 47 0.02 -7.52 9.74
N ARG A 48 -1.04 -7.58 10.52
CA ARG A 48 -1.50 -8.82 11.16
C ARG A 48 -1.77 -9.88 10.10
N GLY A 49 -1.29 -11.10 10.31
CA GLY A 49 -1.37 -12.20 9.34
C GLY A 49 -0.33 -12.18 8.23
N TYR A 50 0.67 -11.27 8.32
CA TYR A 50 1.78 -11.15 7.37
C TYR A 50 3.14 -11.21 8.05
N GLY A 51 4.17 -11.61 7.28
CA GLY A 51 5.57 -11.66 7.68
C GLY A 51 5.77 -12.29 9.05
N ASP A 52 6.48 -11.59 9.91
CA ASP A 52 6.73 -12.03 11.28
C ASP A 52 5.46 -12.10 12.15
N ARG A 53 4.35 -11.49 11.68
CA ARG A 53 3.03 -11.52 12.34
C ARG A 53 2.04 -12.44 11.66
N GLN A 54 2.49 -13.40 10.85
CA GLN A 54 1.65 -14.31 10.05
C GLN A 54 0.69 -15.13 10.92
N GLN A 55 1.08 -15.50 12.13
CA GLN A 55 0.25 -16.23 13.09
C GLN A 55 -0.61 -15.34 14.00
N ALA A 56 -0.52 -14.02 13.87
CA ALA A 56 -1.30 -13.10 14.70
C ALA A 56 -2.76 -13.04 14.22
N GLY A 57 -3.68 -13.48 15.06
CA GLY A 57 -5.11 -13.39 14.82
C GLY A 57 -5.68 -12.00 15.18
N GLY A 58 -6.98 -11.79 14.91
CA GLY A 58 -7.75 -10.59 15.22
C GLY A 58 -8.40 -9.98 13.99
N GLU A 59 -8.86 -8.74 14.10
CA GLU A 59 -9.50 -8.02 12.99
C GLU A 59 -8.50 -7.60 11.91
N PHE A 60 -8.96 -7.62 10.66
CA PHE A 60 -8.20 -7.23 9.47
C PHE A 60 -8.96 -6.11 8.75
N THR A 61 -8.42 -4.89 8.80
CA THR A 61 -9.07 -3.69 8.26
C THR A 61 -8.11 -2.87 7.39
N LYS A 62 -8.64 -1.94 6.58
CA LYS A 62 -7.85 -0.98 5.78
C LYS A 62 -6.97 -0.13 6.70
N ALA A 63 -5.71 -0.49 6.85
CA ALA A 63 -4.82 0.04 7.89
C ALA A 63 -4.57 1.56 7.76
N SER A 64 -4.37 2.08 6.54
CA SER A 64 -4.05 3.49 6.31
C SER A 64 -5.16 4.45 6.78
N HIS A 65 -6.40 4.16 6.43
CA HIS A 65 -7.56 4.97 6.85
C HIS A 65 -7.80 4.86 8.35
N GLN A 66 -7.64 3.66 8.91
CA GLN A 66 -7.82 3.42 10.35
C GLN A 66 -6.83 4.21 11.21
N VAL A 67 -5.58 4.36 10.77
CA VAL A 67 -4.59 5.17 11.51
C VAL A 67 -5.02 6.63 11.58
N LEU A 68 -5.50 7.21 10.48
CA LEU A 68 -6.01 8.59 10.46
C LEU A 68 -7.26 8.76 11.34
N LEU A 69 -8.18 7.79 11.31
CA LEU A 69 -9.43 7.87 12.06
C LEU A 69 -9.23 7.69 13.56
N GLN A 70 -8.32 6.79 13.97
CA GLN A 70 -8.12 6.43 15.38
C GLN A 70 -7.08 7.30 16.09
N ALA A 71 -6.14 7.89 15.37
CA ALA A 71 -5.06 8.67 15.96
C ALA A 71 -4.68 9.90 15.10
N PRO A 72 -5.64 10.78 14.74
CA PRO A 72 -5.40 11.92 13.85
C PRO A 72 -4.30 12.84 14.38
N ASP A 73 -4.27 13.12 15.68
CA ASP A 73 -3.28 14.01 16.30
C ASP A 73 -1.84 13.46 16.28
N ARG A 74 -1.67 12.18 15.93
CA ARG A 74 -0.36 11.53 15.84
C ARG A 74 0.17 11.46 14.41
N VAL A 75 -0.65 11.79 13.41
CA VAL A 75 -0.29 11.73 12.01
C VAL A 75 -0.07 13.13 11.47
N ARG A 76 1.19 13.52 11.30
CA ARG A 76 1.54 14.85 10.75
C ARG A 76 1.33 14.94 9.25
N LYS A 77 1.61 13.85 8.51
CA LYS A 77 1.45 13.75 7.05
C LYS A 77 1.09 12.32 6.67
N LEU A 78 0.36 12.14 5.58
CA LEU A 78 0.03 10.83 5.02
C LEU A 78 0.49 10.73 3.56
N VAL A 79 1.16 9.62 3.21
CA VAL A 79 1.47 9.27 1.83
C VAL A 79 0.75 7.98 1.47
N GLY A 80 -0.12 8.03 0.48
CA GLY A 80 -0.76 6.86 -0.12
C GLY A 80 -0.02 6.46 -1.41
N ILE A 81 0.46 5.23 -1.49
CA ILE A 81 1.13 4.68 -2.69
C ILE A 81 0.19 3.68 -3.33
N ASN A 82 -0.33 3.99 -4.51
CA ASN A 82 -1.41 3.24 -5.17
C ASN A 82 -2.49 2.81 -4.17
N PRO A 83 -3.07 3.77 -3.42
CA PRO A 83 -3.89 3.45 -2.27
C PRO A 83 -5.31 3.06 -2.71
N VAL A 84 -5.84 1.99 -2.13
CA VAL A 84 -7.27 1.66 -2.30
C VAL A 84 -8.15 2.77 -1.71
N PRO A 85 -9.33 3.04 -2.29
CA PRO A 85 -10.24 4.07 -1.78
C PRO A 85 -10.81 3.72 -0.40
N ALA A 86 -11.34 4.72 0.30
CA ALA A 86 -12.09 4.54 1.54
C ALA A 86 -13.43 3.84 1.32
N THR A 87 -14.01 4.02 0.13
CA THR A 87 -15.24 3.35 -0.32
C THR A 87 -15.00 1.88 -0.63
N SER A 88 -16.06 1.10 -0.76
CA SER A 88 -15.99 -0.23 -1.35
C SER A 88 -15.50 -0.17 -2.81
N VAL A 89 -14.95 -1.28 -3.29
CA VAL A 89 -14.51 -1.46 -4.69
C VAL A 89 -15.38 -2.54 -5.32
N PRO A 90 -16.45 -2.16 -6.05
CA PRO A 90 -17.34 -3.12 -6.68
C PRO A 90 -16.61 -3.99 -7.69
N MET A 91 -16.88 -5.28 -7.67
CA MET A 91 -16.36 -6.26 -8.63
C MET A 91 -17.51 -7.08 -9.20
N ASP A 92 -17.42 -7.44 -10.48
CA ASP A 92 -18.31 -8.44 -11.05
C ASP A 92 -17.93 -9.85 -10.54
N GLU A 93 -18.71 -10.85 -10.93
CA GLU A 93 -18.51 -12.24 -10.50
C GLU A 93 -17.14 -12.78 -10.90
N GLN A 94 -16.65 -12.45 -12.09
CA GLN A 94 -15.35 -12.90 -12.59
C GLN A 94 -14.19 -12.24 -11.83
N GLY A 95 -14.28 -10.94 -11.62
CA GLY A 95 -13.33 -10.19 -10.79
C GLY A 95 -13.29 -10.74 -9.36
N TRP A 96 -14.47 -10.96 -8.74
CA TRP A 96 -14.51 -11.52 -7.41
C TRP A 96 -13.91 -12.93 -7.34
N ALA A 97 -14.19 -13.80 -8.33
CA ALA A 97 -13.60 -15.14 -8.39
C ALA A 97 -12.06 -15.09 -8.53
N LEU A 98 -11.53 -14.18 -9.37
CA LEU A 98 -10.10 -13.97 -9.53
C LEU A 98 -9.44 -13.52 -8.20
N PHE A 99 -9.96 -12.45 -7.61
CA PHE A 99 -9.36 -11.86 -6.41
C PHE A 99 -9.53 -12.75 -5.17
N SER A 100 -10.69 -13.37 -4.97
CA SER A 100 -10.90 -14.28 -3.83
C SER A 100 -10.08 -15.57 -3.94
N GLY A 101 -9.93 -16.11 -5.15
CA GLY A 101 -9.08 -17.28 -5.43
C GLY A 101 -7.59 -17.03 -5.16
N ALA A 102 -7.13 -15.78 -5.22
CA ALA A 102 -5.74 -15.40 -4.98
C ALA A 102 -5.27 -15.72 -3.54
N ALA A 103 -6.18 -15.91 -2.58
CA ALA A 103 -5.81 -16.33 -1.24
C ALA A 103 -5.07 -17.68 -1.23
N ALA A 104 -5.45 -18.63 -2.08
CA ALA A 104 -4.89 -19.97 -2.14
C ALA A 104 -4.19 -20.30 -3.47
N GLN A 105 -4.40 -19.51 -4.53
CA GLN A 105 -3.95 -19.86 -5.89
C GLN A 105 -2.88 -18.89 -6.38
N ALA A 106 -1.66 -19.40 -6.60
CA ALA A 106 -0.54 -18.64 -7.14
C ALA A 106 -0.84 -18.04 -8.52
N GLY A 107 -1.57 -18.76 -9.38
CA GLY A 107 -1.96 -18.29 -10.71
C GLY A 107 -2.84 -17.04 -10.67
N ASN A 108 -3.78 -16.98 -9.72
CA ASN A 108 -4.61 -15.78 -9.53
C ASN A 108 -3.78 -14.60 -9.04
N ARG A 109 -2.82 -14.82 -8.11
CA ARG A 109 -1.88 -13.78 -7.69
C ARG A 109 -1.07 -13.25 -8.87
N ALA A 110 -0.54 -14.16 -9.71
CA ALA A 110 0.23 -13.78 -10.88
C ALA A 110 -0.60 -12.94 -11.88
N ALA A 111 -1.84 -13.35 -12.15
CA ALA A 111 -2.72 -12.61 -13.05
C ALA A 111 -3.06 -11.20 -12.53
N ILE A 112 -3.29 -11.05 -11.22
CA ILE A 112 -3.54 -9.74 -10.59
C ILE A 112 -2.30 -8.85 -10.70
N ILE A 113 -1.12 -9.39 -10.37
CA ILE A 113 0.14 -8.63 -10.42
C ILE A 113 0.44 -8.19 -11.84
N ASP A 114 0.31 -9.09 -12.82
CA ASP A 114 0.55 -8.78 -14.23
C ASP A 114 -0.40 -7.67 -14.72
N PHE A 115 -1.70 -7.81 -14.47
CA PHE A 115 -2.70 -6.81 -14.82
C PHE A 115 -2.40 -5.44 -14.18
N THR A 116 -2.14 -5.38 -12.87
CA THR A 116 -1.94 -4.12 -12.14
C THR A 116 -0.61 -3.43 -12.47
N THR A 117 0.34 -4.16 -13.08
CA THR A 117 1.58 -3.59 -13.61
C THR A 117 1.52 -3.28 -15.11
N GLY A 118 0.32 -3.31 -15.72
CA GLY A 118 0.09 -2.97 -17.12
C GLY A 118 0.57 -4.05 -18.09
N ASN A 119 0.70 -5.30 -17.67
CA ASN A 119 1.12 -6.47 -18.46
C ASN A 119 2.50 -6.27 -19.14
N LYS A 120 3.42 -5.53 -18.49
CA LYS A 120 4.70 -5.14 -19.09
C LYS A 120 5.93 -5.74 -18.38
N LEU A 121 5.75 -6.35 -17.21
CA LEU A 121 6.86 -6.86 -16.42
C LEU A 121 7.18 -8.31 -16.76
N SER A 122 8.43 -8.71 -16.49
CA SER A 122 8.88 -10.07 -16.80
C SER A 122 8.19 -11.11 -15.90
N LYS A 123 8.00 -12.31 -16.44
CA LYS A 123 7.52 -13.45 -15.66
C LYS A 123 8.37 -13.71 -14.41
N THR A 124 9.68 -13.51 -14.50
CA THR A 124 10.58 -13.67 -13.36
C THR A 124 10.22 -12.73 -12.22
N PHE A 125 9.92 -11.45 -12.51
CA PHE A 125 9.48 -10.50 -11.51
C PHE A 125 8.14 -10.92 -10.90
N ILE A 126 7.16 -11.27 -11.74
CA ILE A 126 5.84 -11.72 -11.28
C ILE A 126 5.97 -12.92 -10.35
N ASP A 127 6.75 -13.95 -10.75
CA ASP A 127 6.99 -15.15 -9.94
C ASP A 127 7.67 -14.81 -8.58
N GLN A 128 8.56 -13.83 -8.55
CA GLN A 128 9.20 -13.37 -7.30
C GLN A 128 8.20 -12.72 -6.35
N VAL A 129 7.34 -11.81 -6.85
CA VAL A 129 6.32 -11.15 -6.03
C VAL A 129 5.27 -12.16 -5.55
N VAL A 130 4.85 -13.09 -6.40
CA VAL A 130 3.92 -14.18 -6.03
C VAL A 130 4.51 -15.03 -4.91
N ARG A 131 5.75 -15.48 -5.06
CA ARG A 131 6.44 -16.30 -4.05
C ARG A 131 6.55 -15.54 -2.73
N HIS A 132 7.06 -14.30 -2.78
CA HIS A 132 7.15 -13.45 -1.59
C HIS A 132 5.81 -13.34 -0.88
N SER A 133 4.75 -13.05 -1.63
CA SER A 133 3.40 -12.90 -1.08
C SER A 133 2.86 -14.19 -0.45
N LEU A 134 3.10 -15.36 -1.08
CA LEU A 134 2.70 -16.67 -0.53
C LEU A 134 3.47 -17.01 0.75
N ASP A 135 4.76 -16.75 0.77
CA ASP A 135 5.63 -17.08 1.89
C ASP A 135 5.35 -16.20 3.11
N HIS A 136 4.87 -14.96 2.88
CA HIS A 136 4.71 -13.95 3.92
C HIS A 136 3.26 -13.58 4.24
N SER A 137 2.25 -14.28 3.72
CA SER A 137 0.85 -14.06 4.11
C SER A 137 0.16 -15.36 4.49
N SER A 138 -0.67 -15.33 5.53
CA SER A 138 -1.59 -16.44 5.79
C SER A 138 -2.78 -16.37 4.83
N VAL A 139 -3.28 -17.52 4.38
CA VAL A 139 -4.46 -17.62 3.50
C VAL A 139 -5.66 -16.89 4.10
N GLY A 140 -5.88 -17.07 5.41
CA GLY A 140 -6.98 -16.43 6.14
C GLY A 140 -6.88 -14.90 6.15
N ALA A 141 -5.69 -14.35 6.46
CA ALA A 141 -5.46 -12.91 6.46
C ALA A 141 -5.58 -12.31 5.06
N PHE A 142 -4.98 -12.96 4.06
CA PHE A 142 -5.04 -12.50 2.68
C PHE A 142 -6.48 -12.35 2.18
N GLY A 143 -7.33 -13.37 2.42
CA GLY A 143 -8.74 -13.31 2.08
C GLY A 143 -9.56 -12.32 2.94
N ALA A 144 -9.19 -12.13 4.21
CA ALA A 144 -9.88 -11.18 5.08
C ALA A 144 -9.57 -9.71 4.70
N TYR A 145 -8.31 -9.41 4.34
CA TYR A 145 -7.97 -8.08 3.82
C TYR A 145 -8.63 -7.79 2.48
N LEU A 146 -8.78 -8.79 1.58
CA LEU A 146 -9.57 -8.63 0.36
C LEU A 146 -10.99 -8.17 0.72
N ARG A 147 -11.67 -8.89 1.60
CA ARG A 147 -13.03 -8.49 2.02
C ARG A 147 -13.04 -7.08 2.56
N SER A 148 -12.10 -6.75 3.44
CA SER A 148 -12.04 -5.41 4.02
C SER A 148 -11.85 -4.32 2.95
N TRP A 149 -10.86 -4.42 2.07
CA TRP A 149 -10.65 -3.36 1.11
C TRP A 149 -11.66 -3.34 -0.05
N ALA A 150 -12.31 -4.47 -0.35
CA ALA A 150 -13.30 -4.54 -1.42
C ALA A 150 -14.73 -4.20 -0.95
N THR A 151 -15.09 -4.51 0.30
CA THR A 151 -16.49 -4.39 0.76
C THR A 151 -16.72 -3.35 1.85
N ASP A 152 -15.68 -3.01 2.67
CA ASP A 152 -15.87 -2.01 3.71
C ASP A 152 -15.90 -0.60 3.13
N ASP A 153 -16.77 0.24 3.64
CA ASP A 153 -16.89 1.65 3.31
C ASP A 153 -16.69 2.50 4.56
N PHE A 154 -15.62 3.28 4.58
CA PHE A 154 -15.30 4.22 5.67
C PHE A 154 -15.49 5.68 5.25
N SER A 155 -16.02 5.92 4.06
CA SER A 155 -16.12 7.26 3.48
C SER A 155 -16.88 8.24 4.38
N SER A 156 -17.95 7.77 5.01
CA SER A 156 -18.75 8.57 5.95
C SER A 156 -18.01 8.98 7.23
N SER A 157 -16.90 8.30 7.54
CA SER A 157 -16.06 8.60 8.72
C SER A 157 -14.93 9.58 8.41
N LEU A 158 -14.65 9.81 7.13
CA LEU A 158 -13.65 10.78 6.68
C LEU A 158 -14.30 12.16 6.61
N LYS A 159 -13.65 13.15 7.23
CA LYS A 159 -14.11 14.54 7.18
C LYS A 159 -13.32 15.28 6.11
N PRO A 160 -13.98 16.02 5.19
CA PRO A 160 -13.29 16.79 4.15
C PRO A 160 -12.35 17.88 4.68
N ASP A 161 -12.55 18.32 5.92
CA ASP A 161 -11.75 19.32 6.62
C ASP A 161 -10.58 18.74 7.42
N HIS A 162 -10.17 17.51 7.12
CA HIS A 162 -9.04 16.86 7.79
C HIS A 162 -7.75 17.67 7.58
N ALA A 163 -7.17 18.15 8.68
CA ALA A 163 -6.03 19.07 8.64
C ALA A 163 -4.70 18.39 8.24
N THR A 164 -4.63 17.06 8.25
CA THR A 164 -3.41 16.32 7.90
C THR A 164 -3.12 16.44 6.40
N PRO A 165 -1.96 16.98 6.01
CA PRO A 165 -1.54 17.00 4.61
C PRO A 165 -1.43 15.58 4.05
N VAL A 166 -1.97 15.39 2.84
CA VAL A 166 -2.01 14.08 2.16
C VAL A 166 -1.32 14.18 0.81
N LYS A 167 -0.50 13.19 0.49
CA LYS A 167 0.03 12.96 -0.85
C LYS A 167 -0.40 11.60 -1.35
N VAL A 168 -0.91 11.56 -2.57
CA VAL A 168 -1.25 10.33 -3.29
C VAL A 168 -0.26 10.16 -4.43
N ILE A 169 0.38 9.00 -4.50
CA ILE A 169 1.35 8.64 -5.53
C ILE A 169 0.80 7.42 -6.26
N VAL A 170 0.67 7.49 -7.58
CA VAL A 170 0.22 6.38 -8.42
C VAL A 170 1.19 6.12 -9.55
N GLY A 171 1.26 4.88 -10.01
CA GLY A 171 2.01 4.53 -11.23
C GLY A 171 1.19 4.84 -12.49
N GLU A 172 1.86 5.37 -13.52
CA GLU A 172 1.28 5.73 -14.81
C GLU A 172 0.55 4.55 -15.49
N THR A 173 1.06 3.35 -15.30
CA THR A 173 0.58 2.14 -15.99
C THR A 173 -0.29 1.23 -15.11
N ASP A 174 -0.67 1.66 -13.90
CA ASP A 174 -1.65 0.94 -13.09
C ASP A 174 -3.07 1.20 -13.60
N PRO A 175 -3.73 0.21 -14.23
CA PRO A 175 -5.07 0.41 -14.75
C PRO A 175 -6.16 0.37 -13.66
N ALA A 176 -5.83 -0.17 -12.47
CA ALA A 176 -6.80 -0.34 -11.38
C ALA A 176 -6.88 0.89 -10.47
N LEU A 177 -5.73 1.47 -10.11
CA LEU A 177 -5.63 2.61 -9.19
C LEU A 177 -4.96 3.81 -9.88
N SER A 178 -5.51 4.18 -11.04
CA SER A 178 -5.03 5.28 -11.87
C SER A 178 -5.27 6.66 -11.23
N ALA A 179 -4.64 7.70 -11.80
CA ALA A 179 -4.89 9.09 -11.41
C ALA A 179 -6.39 9.45 -11.45
N ALA A 180 -7.10 9.02 -12.51
CA ALA A 180 -8.55 9.28 -12.63
C ALA A 180 -9.37 8.62 -11.51
N VAL A 181 -8.97 7.44 -11.04
CA VAL A 181 -9.60 6.80 -9.87
C VAL A 181 -9.31 7.60 -8.60
N MET A 182 -8.08 8.10 -8.42
CA MET A 182 -7.73 8.93 -7.26
C MET A 182 -8.49 10.24 -7.22
N GLU A 183 -8.69 10.90 -8.37
CA GLU A 183 -9.49 12.11 -8.49
C GLU A 183 -10.95 11.89 -8.08
N GLN A 184 -11.51 10.72 -8.35
CA GLN A 184 -12.89 10.36 -8.02
C GLN A 184 -13.05 9.80 -6.59
N THR A 185 -11.96 9.51 -5.91
CA THR A 185 -11.97 8.86 -4.59
C THR A 185 -11.16 9.65 -3.56
N TRP A 186 -9.85 9.52 -3.55
CA TRP A 186 -8.98 10.14 -2.53
C TRP A 186 -9.09 11.67 -2.50
N LEU A 187 -9.10 12.33 -3.67
CA LEU A 187 -9.15 13.78 -3.75
C LEU A 187 -10.53 14.34 -3.37
N VAL A 188 -11.58 13.53 -3.45
CA VAL A 188 -12.91 13.90 -2.95
C VAL A 188 -12.93 14.00 -1.42
N PHE A 189 -12.26 13.06 -0.74
CA PHE A 189 -12.20 13.04 0.72
C PHE A 189 -11.07 13.90 1.29
N PHE A 190 -10.04 14.16 0.51
CA PHE A 190 -8.90 15.01 0.84
C PHE A 190 -8.68 16.06 -0.25
N PRO A 191 -9.51 17.13 -0.30
CA PRO A 191 -9.46 18.11 -1.39
C PRO A 191 -8.13 18.86 -1.51
N GLY A 192 -7.33 18.89 -0.42
CA GLY A 192 -5.99 19.46 -0.39
C GLY A 192 -4.87 18.48 -0.70
N ALA A 193 -5.19 17.22 -1.07
CA ALA A 193 -4.18 16.22 -1.35
C ALA A 193 -3.41 16.52 -2.65
N GLU A 194 -2.10 16.29 -2.60
CA GLU A 194 -1.25 16.34 -3.80
C GLU A 194 -1.32 14.98 -4.51
N LEU A 195 -1.57 14.98 -5.82
CA LEU A 195 -1.49 13.78 -6.66
C LEU A 195 -0.22 13.82 -7.51
N THR A 196 0.55 12.74 -7.48
CA THR A 196 1.73 12.53 -8.33
C THR A 196 1.60 11.23 -9.11
N VAL A 197 1.85 11.30 -10.42
CA VAL A 197 1.91 10.13 -11.30
C VAL A 197 3.37 9.82 -11.59
N LEU A 198 3.82 8.62 -11.25
CA LEU A 198 5.18 8.16 -11.53
C LEU A 198 5.24 7.57 -12.94
N ALA A 199 5.99 8.21 -13.81
CA ALA A 199 6.23 7.74 -15.16
C ALA A 199 6.88 6.35 -15.15
N ASN A 200 6.42 5.46 -16.03
CA ASN A 200 6.86 4.07 -16.14
C ASN A 200 6.60 3.18 -14.90
N GLY A 201 5.95 3.69 -13.85
CA GLY A 201 5.51 2.91 -12.70
C GLY A 201 4.15 2.27 -12.95
N GLY A 202 3.91 1.10 -12.35
CA GLY A 202 2.60 0.47 -12.20
C GLY A 202 2.19 0.44 -10.73
N HIS A 203 1.55 -0.66 -10.33
CA HIS A 203 1.02 -0.83 -8.95
C HIS A 203 2.10 -0.98 -7.87
N TYR A 204 3.31 -1.36 -8.27
CA TYR A 204 4.42 -1.64 -7.33
C TYR A 204 5.60 -0.68 -7.57
N PRO A 205 5.42 0.65 -7.42
CA PRO A 205 6.48 1.61 -7.72
C PRO A 205 7.72 1.42 -6.84
N MET A 206 7.60 0.76 -5.67
CA MET A 206 8.73 0.39 -4.82
C MET A 206 9.68 -0.61 -5.50
N PHE A 207 9.22 -1.34 -6.51
CA PHE A 207 10.03 -2.22 -7.37
C PHE A 207 10.31 -1.61 -8.72
N GLU A 208 9.32 -0.91 -9.31
CA GLU A 208 9.37 -0.45 -10.69
C GLU A 208 10.13 0.87 -10.86
N THR A 209 9.96 1.80 -9.91
CA THR A 209 10.54 3.16 -9.94
C THR A 209 10.99 3.62 -8.55
N PRO A 210 11.81 2.83 -7.82
CA PRO A 210 12.10 3.06 -6.41
C PRO A 210 12.77 4.40 -6.12
N VAL A 211 13.67 4.87 -6.98
CA VAL A 211 14.36 6.16 -6.81
C VAL A 211 13.38 7.33 -6.93
N ALA A 212 12.52 7.32 -7.95
CA ALA A 212 11.50 8.35 -8.12
C ALA A 212 10.48 8.34 -6.98
N LEU A 213 10.10 7.14 -6.51
CA LEU A 213 9.20 7.00 -5.38
C LEU A 213 9.83 7.57 -4.09
N ALA A 214 11.07 7.23 -3.77
CA ALA A 214 11.79 7.76 -2.61
C ALA A 214 11.84 9.29 -2.65
N THR A 215 12.25 9.86 -3.79
CA THR A 215 12.30 11.31 -4.00
C THR A 215 10.95 11.97 -3.73
N CYS A 216 9.87 11.45 -4.32
CA CYS A 216 8.52 12.00 -4.12
C CYS A 216 8.04 11.94 -2.67
N ILE A 217 8.35 10.85 -1.97
CA ILE A 217 8.00 10.68 -0.55
C ILE A 217 8.74 11.72 0.29
N GLU A 218 10.05 11.81 0.14
CA GLU A 218 10.90 12.64 1.00
C GLU A 218 10.74 14.14 0.75
N GLU A 219 10.56 14.55 -0.50
CA GLU A 219 10.19 15.94 -0.84
C GLU A 219 8.90 16.38 -0.15
N PHE A 220 7.91 15.49 -0.03
CA PHE A 220 6.68 15.80 0.66
C PHE A 220 6.83 15.75 2.17
N LEU A 221 7.48 14.72 2.71
CA LEU A 221 7.64 14.55 4.15
C LEU A 221 8.55 15.61 4.76
N GLY A 222 9.59 16.04 4.05
CA GLY A 222 10.57 17.02 4.51
C GLY A 222 10.10 18.48 4.48
N ARG A 223 8.96 18.81 3.86
CA ARG A 223 8.39 20.17 3.92
C ARG A 223 7.90 20.47 5.34
N GLU A 224 8.09 21.71 5.80
CA GLU A 224 7.55 22.20 7.07
C GLU A 224 6.02 22.34 7.04
#